data_87e8100a0f46923545b820862c14ffb1
#
_entry.id   87e8100a0f46923545b820862c14ffb1
#
_cell.length_a   1.000
_cell.length_b   1.000
_cell.length_c   1.000
_cell.angle_alpha   90.00
_cell.angle_beta   90.00
_cell.angle_gamma   90.00
#
_symmetry.space_group_name_H-M   'P 1'
#
loop_
_entity.id
_entity.type
_entity.pdbx_description
1 polymer ?
#
loop_
_entity_poly.entity_id
_entity_poly.type
_entity_poly.pdbx_seq_one_letter_code
_entity_poly.pdbx_strand_id
1 'polypeptide(L)'
;MTMDRDELLRRLVEDRYERNDVAFQRNMFRVRGDTVELYPAYYKDRAIRVEFFGDEIDRITEFHPVTGAALKALQHVAVSPASHYVTPKDKLERAAEEIERELAQQKALFEEQGKLIEAQRIDQRTRYDVEMMRELGYCSGIENYSRIISQRPAGSPPMTLLDFFPDDFVLFVDESHVTLPQVRAMYNLSLIH
;
A
#
# COMPACT_ATOMS: atom_id res chain seq x y z
N MET A 1 10.81 18.66 -16.24
CA MET A 1 9.57 18.27 -15.57
C MET A 1 9.43 19.18 -14.36
N THR A 2 8.51 20.11 -14.42
CA THR A 2 8.30 21.09 -13.37
C THR A 2 7.47 20.41 -12.26
N MET A 3 8.06 20.23 -11.11
CA MET A 3 7.43 19.78 -9.87
C MET A 3 8.05 20.64 -8.78
N ASP A 4 7.23 21.38 -8.06
CA ASP A 4 7.74 22.15 -6.94
C ASP A 4 8.04 21.25 -5.72
N ARG A 5 8.82 21.78 -4.80
CA ARG A 5 9.25 21.04 -3.61
C ARG A 5 8.07 20.60 -2.74
N ASP A 6 7.11 21.47 -2.52
CA ASP A 6 5.99 21.20 -1.63
C ASP A 6 5.03 20.17 -2.24
N GLU A 7 4.90 20.15 -3.56
CA GLU A 7 4.19 19.10 -4.27
C GLU A 7 4.90 17.74 -4.09
N LEU A 8 6.24 17.70 -4.21
CA LEU A 8 6.99 16.46 -3.95
C LEU A 8 6.77 15.97 -2.52
N LEU A 9 6.88 16.88 -1.52
CA LEU A 9 6.67 16.51 -0.12
C LEU A 9 5.27 15.95 0.14
N ARG A 10 4.24 16.59 -0.42
CA ARG A 10 2.86 16.09 -0.31
C ARG A 10 2.72 14.69 -0.90
N ARG A 11 3.25 14.45 -2.10
CA ARG A 11 3.22 13.13 -2.75
C ARG A 11 3.94 12.07 -1.93
N LEU A 12 5.10 12.39 -1.35
CA LEU A 12 5.81 11.44 -0.48
C LEU A 12 4.99 11.04 0.74
N VAL A 13 4.28 11.99 1.36
CA VAL A 13 3.36 11.69 2.48
C VAL A 13 2.17 10.86 2.00
N GLU A 14 1.58 11.18 0.85
CA GLU A 14 0.51 10.38 0.23
C GLU A 14 0.97 8.95 -0.07
N ASP A 15 2.22 8.77 -0.51
CA ASP A 15 2.89 7.49 -0.75
C ASP A 15 3.40 6.80 0.53
N ARG A 16 3.01 7.31 1.72
CA ARG A 16 3.33 6.73 3.02
C ARG A 16 4.79 6.76 3.42
N TYR A 17 5.58 7.68 2.86
CA TYR A 17 6.90 7.96 3.40
C TYR A 17 6.78 8.82 4.66
N GLU A 18 7.56 8.47 5.68
CA GLU A 18 7.60 9.22 6.93
C GLU A 18 8.70 10.30 6.87
N ARG A 19 8.38 11.53 7.30
CA ARG A 19 9.39 12.56 7.44
C ARG A 19 10.19 12.37 8.72
N ASN A 20 11.51 12.22 8.59
CA ASN A 20 12.41 12.16 9.73
C ASN A 20 13.76 12.83 9.37
N ASP A 21 13.97 14.04 9.88
CA ASP A 21 15.15 14.84 9.57
C ASP A 21 16.37 14.38 10.39
N VAL A 22 16.21 13.54 11.40
CA VAL A 22 17.26 13.06 12.31
C VAL A 22 17.67 11.62 11.98
N ALA A 23 16.74 10.68 12.06
CA ALA A 23 16.99 9.26 11.81
C ALA A 23 16.52 8.89 10.40
N PHE A 24 17.43 8.97 9.43
CA PHE A 24 17.14 8.70 8.02
C PHE A 24 17.26 7.20 7.72
N GLN A 25 16.13 6.53 7.58
CA GLN A 25 16.02 5.09 7.31
C GLN A 25 15.15 4.83 6.09
N ARG A 26 15.01 3.56 5.69
CA ARG A 26 14.10 3.16 4.60
C ARG A 26 12.67 3.59 4.89
N ASN A 27 11.93 3.92 3.85
CA ASN A 27 10.57 4.45 3.90
C ASN A 27 10.47 5.86 4.50
N MET A 28 11.61 6.55 4.65
CA MET A 28 11.65 7.90 5.18
C MET A 28 12.16 8.88 4.14
N PHE A 29 11.77 10.14 4.33
CA PHE A 29 12.38 11.27 3.67
C PHE A 29 12.79 12.32 4.70
N ARG A 30 13.73 13.17 4.31
CA ARG A 30 14.15 14.34 5.10
C ARG A 30 14.34 15.56 4.21
N VAL A 31 14.24 16.74 4.81
CA VAL A 31 14.32 18.02 4.09
C VAL A 31 15.41 18.86 4.70
N ARG A 32 16.29 19.40 3.86
CA ARG A 32 17.35 20.32 4.27
C ARG A 32 17.42 21.48 3.26
N GLY A 33 16.76 22.59 3.60
CA GLY A 33 16.64 23.73 2.68
C GLY A 33 15.91 23.32 1.39
N ASP A 34 16.56 23.52 0.27
CA ASP A 34 16.03 23.20 -1.06
C ASP A 34 16.34 21.75 -1.50
N THR A 35 16.79 20.91 -0.57
CA THR A 35 17.13 19.52 -0.84
C THR A 35 16.17 18.59 -0.12
N VAL A 36 15.56 17.66 -0.87
CA VAL A 36 14.76 16.56 -0.37
C VAL A 36 15.52 15.26 -0.58
N GLU A 37 15.75 14.52 0.48
CA GLU A 37 16.35 13.20 0.42
C GLU A 37 15.33 12.15 0.80
N LEU A 38 15.20 11.08 0.01
CA LEU A 38 14.29 9.99 0.27
C LEU A 38 15.01 8.64 0.19
N TYR A 39 14.61 7.70 1.06
CA TYR A 39 15.19 6.37 1.11
C TYR A 39 14.11 5.33 0.77
N PRO A 40 13.98 4.94 -0.52
CA PRO A 40 12.98 3.96 -0.94
C PRO A 40 13.13 2.60 -0.24
N ALA A 41 12.00 1.93 0.03
CA ALA A 41 11.95 0.63 0.70
C ALA A 41 12.79 -0.44 -0.01
N TYR A 42 12.79 -0.42 -1.33
CA TYR A 42 13.44 -1.40 -2.20
C TYR A 42 14.94 -1.15 -2.43
N TYR A 43 15.49 -0.05 -1.91
CA TYR A 43 16.93 0.23 -1.95
C TYR A 43 17.62 -0.31 -0.69
N LYS A 44 18.82 -0.91 -0.85
CA LYS A 44 19.60 -1.44 0.29
C LYS A 44 20.58 -0.40 0.84
N ASP A 45 21.39 0.17 -0.03
CA ASP A 45 22.55 1.01 0.26
C ASP A 45 22.57 2.31 -0.52
N ARG A 46 21.44 2.67 -1.13
CA ARG A 46 21.26 3.86 -1.94
C ARG A 46 20.04 4.64 -1.50
N ALA A 47 20.13 5.94 -1.60
CA ALA A 47 19.01 6.86 -1.39
C ALA A 47 18.99 7.88 -2.53
N ILE A 48 17.93 8.62 -2.66
CA ILE A 48 17.71 9.62 -3.71
C ILE A 48 17.77 11.00 -3.08
N ARG A 49 18.52 11.88 -3.69
CA ARG A 49 18.57 13.32 -3.38
C ARG A 49 17.99 14.08 -4.54
N VAL A 50 17.01 14.94 -4.25
CA VAL A 50 16.39 15.86 -5.20
C VAL A 50 16.75 17.28 -4.73
N GLU A 51 17.47 17.99 -5.56
CA GLU A 51 17.90 19.38 -5.31
C GLU A 51 17.02 20.30 -6.14
N PHE A 52 16.48 21.35 -5.50
CA PHE A 52 15.60 22.32 -6.12
C PHE A 52 16.31 23.65 -6.30
N PHE A 53 15.96 24.36 -7.38
CA PHE A 53 16.29 25.75 -7.57
C PHE A 53 14.99 26.53 -7.82
N GLY A 54 14.53 27.25 -6.79
CA GLY A 54 13.17 27.79 -6.79
C GLY A 54 12.13 26.68 -6.84
N ASP A 55 11.23 26.73 -7.81
CA ASP A 55 10.12 25.79 -7.99
C ASP A 55 10.44 24.67 -9.02
N GLU A 56 11.72 24.49 -9.37
CA GLU A 56 12.13 23.50 -10.34
C GLU A 56 13.17 22.53 -9.77
N ILE A 57 13.11 21.27 -10.21
CA ILE A 57 14.14 20.29 -9.90
C ILE A 57 15.38 20.61 -10.72
N ASP A 58 16.46 20.97 -10.03
CA ASP A 58 17.77 21.21 -10.63
C ASP A 58 18.54 19.92 -10.87
N ARG A 59 18.53 19.03 -9.86
CA ARG A 59 19.31 17.79 -9.92
C ARG A 59 18.66 16.66 -9.15
N ILE A 60 18.82 15.45 -9.70
CA ILE A 60 18.49 14.20 -9.00
C ILE A 60 19.75 13.34 -8.92
N THR A 61 20.09 12.87 -7.72
CA THR A 61 21.29 12.09 -7.47
C THR A 61 21.02 10.88 -6.61
N GLU A 62 21.51 9.70 -7.02
CA GLU A 62 21.67 8.58 -6.10
C GLU A 62 22.86 8.84 -5.19
N PHE A 63 22.71 8.61 -3.88
CA PHE A 63 23.78 8.77 -2.91
C PHE A 63 23.77 7.66 -1.86
N HIS A 64 24.90 7.47 -1.19
CA HIS A 64 25.00 6.52 -0.10
C HIS A 64 24.43 7.13 1.19
N PRO A 65 23.39 6.53 1.82
CA PRO A 65 22.62 7.19 2.91
C PRO A 65 23.45 7.45 4.18
N VAL A 66 24.51 6.67 4.42
CA VAL A 66 25.35 6.81 5.61
C VAL A 66 26.49 7.82 5.38
N THR A 67 27.19 7.72 4.24
CA THR A 67 28.36 8.57 3.95
C THR A 67 27.99 9.89 3.29
N GLY A 68 26.81 9.96 2.68
CA GLY A 68 26.37 11.11 1.88
C GLY A 68 27.04 11.20 0.51
N ALA A 69 27.90 10.25 0.16
CA ALA A 69 28.65 10.29 -1.09
C ALA A 69 27.71 10.12 -2.29
N ALA A 70 27.85 11.00 -3.28
CA ALA A 70 27.11 10.91 -4.54
C ALA A 70 27.61 9.69 -5.32
N LEU A 71 26.68 8.89 -5.82
CA LEU A 71 26.94 7.68 -6.58
C LEU A 71 26.68 7.88 -8.07
N LYS A 72 25.53 8.45 -8.42
CA LYS A 72 25.11 8.61 -9.82
C LYS A 72 24.14 9.77 -9.96
N ALA A 73 24.33 10.58 -10.99
CA ALA A 73 23.30 11.56 -11.41
C ALA A 73 22.21 10.87 -12.23
N LEU A 74 20.96 11.22 -12.01
CA LEU A 74 19.78 10.66 -12.68
C LEU A 74 19.04 11.77 -13.43
N GLN A 75 18.45 11.43 -14.56
CA GLN A 75 17.53 12.31 -15.29
C GLN A 75 16.09 12.15 -14.77
N HIS A 76 15.74 10.99 -14.30
CA HIS A 76 14.43 10.67 -13.71
C HIS A 76 14.56 9.52 -12.72
N VAL A 77 13.62 9.43 -11.80
CA VAL A 77 13.48 8.33 -10.87
C VAL A 77 12.00 8.04 -10.65
N ALA A 78 11.64 6.76 -10.68
CA ALA A 78 10.32 6.32 -10.24
C ALA A 78 10.38 5.96 -8.76
N VAL A 79 9.53 6.56 -7.95
CA VAL A 79 9.40 6.28 -6.53
C VAL A 79 8.10 5.50 -6.31
N SER A 80 8.23 4.27 -5.86
CA SER A 80 7.06 3.47 -5.48
C SER A 80 6.63 3.79 -4.06
N PRO A 81 5.35 3.64 -3.71
CA PRO A 81 4.87 3.83 -2.35
C PRO A 81 5.65 3.02 -1.31
N ALA A 82 5.77 3.57 -0.11
CA ALA A 82 6.47 2.95 1.01
C ALA A 82 5.70 1.79 1.66
N SER A 83 4.41 1.66 1.35
CA SER A 83 3.51 0.66 1.91
C SER A 83 2.62 0.06 0.82
N HIS A 84 2.04 -1.12 1.12
CA HIS A 84 1.02 -1.74 0.27
C HIS A 84 -0.33 -1.00 0.41
N TYR A 85 -1.17 -1.14 -0.62
CA TYR A 85 -2.53 -0.57 -0.65
C TYR A 85 -2.59 0.95 -0.51
N VAL A 86 -1.58 1.66 -0.99
CA VAL A 86 -1.66 3.12 -1.14
C VAL A 86 -2.59 3.43 -2.31
N THR A 87 -3.76 3.96 -1.97
CA THR A 87 -4.85 4.17 -2.92
C THR A 87 -5.22 5.66 -2.94
N PRO A 88 -5.41 6.29 -4.11
CA PRO A 88 -5.90 7.65 -4.21
C PRO A 88 -7.21 7.85 -3.47
N LYS A 89 -7.40 9.01 -2.85
CA LYS A 89 -8.56 9.31 -1.99
C LYS A 89 -9.90 9.09 -2.69
N ASP A 90 -10.01 9.45 -3.95
CA ASP A 90 -11.24 9.28 -4.74
C ASP A 90 -11.60 7.81 -4.96
N LYS A 91 -10.60 6.94 -5.13
CA LYS A 91 -10.80 5.48 -5.21
C LYS A 91 -11.15 4.88 -3.86
N LEU A 92 -10.50 5.39 -2.80
CA LEU A 92 -10.75 4.90 -1.45
C LEU A 92 -12.17 5.26 -0.98
N GLU A 93 -12.67 6.46 -1.30
CA GLU A 93 -14.05 6.85 -0.97
C GLU A 93 -15.08 5.98 -1.70
N ARG A 94 -14.89 5.72 -2.99
CA ARG A 94 -15.75 4.78 -3.73
C ARG A 94 -15.71 3.36 -3.15
N ALA A 95 -14.53 2.92 -2.71
CA ALA A 95 -14.40 1.64 -2.03
C ALA A 95 -15.16 1.65 -0.69
N ALA A 96 -15.05 2.72 0.10
CA ALA A 96 -15.76 2.89 1.36
C ALA A 96 -17.29 2.81 1.18
N GLU A 97 -17.83 3.51 0.19
CA GLU A 97 -19.28 3.44 -0.15
C GLU A 97 -19.72 2.02 -0.54
N GLU A 98 -18.89 1.30 -1.30
CA GLU A 98 -19.19 -0.09 -1.68
C GLU A 98 -19.15 -1.04 -0.48
N ILE A 99 -18.14 -0.87 0.39
CA ILE A 99 -18.02 -1.62 1.65
C ILE A 99 -19.26 -1.42 2.52
N GLU A 100 -19.74 -0.18 2.66
CA GLU A 100 -20.94 0.13 3.44
C GLU A 100 -22.21 -0.52 2.84
N ARG A 101 -22.32 -0.58 1.52
CA ARG A 101 -23.43 -1.27 0.83
C ARG A 101 -23.41 -2.77 1.07
N GLU A 102 -22.25 -3.41 0.94
CA GLU A 102 -22.09 -4.85 1.22
C GLU A 102 -22.33 -5.16 2.71
N LEU A 103 -21.87 -4.28 3.61
CA LEU A 103 -22.14 -4.39 5.04
C LEU A 103 -23.63 -4.44 5.33
N ALA A 104 -24.41 -3.53 4.73
CA ALA A 104 -25.84 -3.49 4.95
C ALA A 104 -26.53 -4.80 4.50
N GLN A 105 -26.12 -5.37 3.38
CA GLN A 105 -26.64 -6.63 2.87
C GLN A 105 -26.26 -7.82 3.78
N GLN A 106 -24.98 -7.89 4.18
CA GLN A 106 -24.50 -8.98 5.02
C GLN A 106 -25.09 -8.94 6.44
N LYS A 107 -25.27 -7.74 6.97
CA LYS A 107 -25.92 -7.55 8.27
C LYS A 107 -27.38 -8.03 8.24
N ALA A 108 -28.15 -7.63 7.22
CA ALA A 108 -29.51 -8.09 7.06
C ALA A 108 -29.61 -9.60 6.96
N LEU A 109 -28.70 -10.25 6.20
CA LEU A 109 -28.63 -11.70 6.09
C LEU A 109 -28.35 -12.38 7.44
N PHE A 110 -27.44 -11.85 8.25
CA PHE A 110 -27.17 -12.39 9.59
C PHE A 110 -28.36 -12.21 10.53
N GLU A 111 -29.04 -11.08 10.46
CA GLU A 111 -30.26 -10.83 11.25
C GLU A 111 -31.38 -11.79 10.88
N GLU A 112 -31.63 -12.05 9.59
CA GLU A 112 -32.59 -13.06 9.10
C GLU A 112 -32.24 -14.48 9.57
N GLN A 113 -30.95 -14.81 9.68
CA GLN A 113 -30.47 -16.08 10.20
C GLN A 113 -30.50 -16.17 11.73
N GLY A 114 -30.90 -15.13 12.45
CA GLY A 114 -30.85 -15.05 13.90
C GLY A 114 -29.47 -14.90 14.51
N LYS A 115 -28.45 -14.58 13.70
CA LYS A 115 -27.05 -14.40 14.11
C LYS A 115 -26.80 -12.93 14.54
N LEU A 116 -27.46 -12.52 15.61
CA LEU A 116 -27.45 -11.11 16.03
C LEU A 116 -26.07 -10.64 16.52
N ILE A 117 -25.30 -11.52 17.15
CA ILE A 117 -23.96 -11.18 17.63
C ILE A 117 -23.01 -10.97 16.45
N GLU A 118 -23.08 -11.83 15.44
CA GLU A 118 -22.28 -11.71 14.21
C GLU A 118 -22.66 -10.45 13.44
N ALA A 119 -23.96 -10.14 13.33
CA ALA A 119 -24.46 -8.93 12.72
C ALA A 119 -23.91 -7.67 13.42
N GLN A 120 -23.92 -7.63 14.75
CA GLN A 120 -23.39 -6.53 15.52
C GLN A 120 -21.87 -6.38 15.37
N ARG A 121 -21.12 -7.50 15.43
CA ARG A 121 -19.65 -7.48 15.32
C ARG A 121 -19.18 -7.01 13.95
N ILE A 122 -19.79 -7.50 12.87
CA ILE A 122 -19.42 -7.08 11.52
C ILE A 122 -19.74 -5.59 11.31
N ASP A 123 -20.91 -5.12 11.81
CA ASP A 123 -21.28 -3.71 11.71
C ASP A 123 -20.28 -2.81 12.43
N GLN A 124 -19.95 -3.10 13.68
CA GLN A 124 -18.99 -2.31 14.46
C GLN A 124 -17.61 -2.29 13.83
N ARG A 125 -17.07 -3.46 13.45
CA ARG A 125 -15.73 -3.57 12.90
C ARG A 125 -15.63 -2.85 11.55
N THR A 126 -16.56 -3.13 10.64
CA THR A 126 -16.50 -2.57 9.29
C THR A 126 -16.68 -1.05 9.31
N ARG A 127 -17.57 -0.50 10.15
CA ARG A 127 -17.71 0.95 10.29
C ARG A 127 -16.44 1.61 10.81
N TYR A 128 -15.81 1.01 11.81
CA TYR A 128 -14.53 1.49 12.33
C TYR A 128 -13.44 1.45 11.24
N ASP A 129 -13.34 0.34 10.50
CA ASP A 129 -12.36 0.20 9.41
C ASP A 129 -12.58 1.25 8.31
N VAL A 130 -13.84 1.52 7.93
CA VAL A 130 -14.20 2.54 6.94
C VAL A 130 -13.86 3.95 7.44
N GLU A 131 -14.13 4.26 8.71
CA GLU A 131 -13.74 5.54 9.32
C GLU A 131 -12.22 5.74 9.27
N MET A 132 -11.45 4.72 9.66
CA MET A 132 -9.99 4.74 9.58
C MET A 132 -9.49 4.91 8.13
N MET A 133 -10.12 4.27 7.15
CA MET A 133 -9.80 4.46 5.74
C MET A 133 -10.03 5.90 5.29
N ARG A 134 -11.13 6.53 5.68
CA ARG A 134 -11.46 7.92 5.33
C ARG A 134 -10.50 8.91 5.98
N GLU A 135 -10.21 8.73 7.26
CA GLU A 135 -9.37 9.66 8.03
C GLU A 135 -7.88 9.50 7.75
N LEU A 136 -7.40 8.26 7.78
CA LEU A 136 -5.96 7.95 7.67
C LEU A 136 -5.57 7.38 6.30
N GLY A 137 -6.55 7.04 5.44
CA GLY A 137 -6.33 6.35 4.17
C GLY A 137 -5.84 4.90 4.35
N TYR A 138 -6.03 4.30 5.52
CA TYR A 138 -5.59 2.95 5.88
C TYR A 138 -6.40 2.43 7.06
N CYS A 139 -6.60 1.10 7.13
CA CYS A 139 -7.10 0.41 8.33
C CYS A 139 -6.31 -0.88 8.58
N SER A 140 -6.39 -1.41 9.80
CA SER A 140 -5.81 -2.71 10.12
C SER A 140 -6.61 -3.81 9.40
N GLY A 141 -5.92 -4.68 8.66
CA GLY A 141 -6.58 -5.72 7.86
C GLY A 141 -7.18 -5.19 6.54
N ILE A 142 -6.63 -4.11 5.98
CA ILE A 142 -7.07 -3.50 4.71
C ILE A 142 -7.10 -4.52 3.56
N GLU A 143 -6.31 -5.59 3.64
CA GLU A 143 -6.31 -6.71 2.69
C GLU A 143 -7.67 -7.42 2.59
N ASN A 144 -8.49 -7.40 3.66
CA ASN A 144 -9.84 -7.95 3.65
C ASN A 144 -10.76 -7.21 2.66
N TYR A 145 -10.44 -5.96 2.37
CA TYR A 145 -11.16 -5.09 1.44
C TYR A 145 -10.49 -5.01 0.07
N SER A 146 -9.42 -5.79 -0.17
CA SER A 146 -8.60 -5.72 -1.38
C SER A 146 -9.40 -5.90 -2.67
N ARG A 147 -10.45 -6.72 -2.67
CA ARG A 147 -11.35 -6.91 -3.80
C ARG A 147 -12.03 -5.60 -4.22
N ILE A 148 -12.61 -4.91 -3.25
CA ILE A 148 -13.34 -3.66 -3.48
C ILE A 148 -12.37 -2.55 -3.85
N ILE A 149 -11.26 -2.41 -3.12
CA ILE A 149 -10.21 -1.41 -3.40
C ILE A 149 -9.64 -1.58 -4.81
N SER A 150 -9.44 -2.82 -5.25
CA SER A 150 -8.95 -3.15 -6.60
C SER A 150 -10.06 -3.20 -7.66
N GLN A 151 -11.32 -2.91 -7.29
CA GLN A 151 -12.50 -2.92 -8.17
C GLN A 151 -12.69 -4.26 -8.92
N ARG A 152 -12.41 -5.37 -8.24
CA ARG A 152 -12.58 -6.71 -8.81
C ARG A 152 -14.01 -7.21 -8.61
N PRO A 153 -14.54 -8.03 -9.55
CA PRO A 153 -15.86 -8.62 -9.42
C PRO A 153 -16.01 -9.46 -8.14
N ALA A 154 -17.22 -9.57 -7.61
CA ALA A 154 -17.52 -10.45 -6.50
C ALA A 154 -17.13 -11.91 -6.83
N GLY A 155 -16.52 -12.60 -5.85
CA GLY A 155 -16.03 -13.98 -6.03
C GLY A 155 -14.69 -14.11 -6.76
N SER A 156 -14.09 -13.01 -7.24
CA SER A 156 -12.76 -13.07 -7.85
C SER A 156 -11.68 -13.33 -6.78
N PRO A 157 -10.67 -14.18 -7.09
CA PRO A 157 -9.56 -14.40 -6.16
C PRO A 157 -8.71 -13.13 -5.98
N PRO A 158 -8.02 -12.97 -4.85
CA PRO A 158 -7.05 -11.89 -4.69
C PRO A 158 -5.90 -12.05 -5.67
N MET A 159 -5.30 -10.92 -6.06
CA MET A 159 -4.03 -10.96 -6.80
C MET A 159 -2.94 -11.53 -5.88
N THR A 160 -2.17 -12.45 -6.43
CA THR A 160 -1.07 -13.11 -5.75
C THR A 160 0.27 -12.76 -6.42
N LEU A 161 1.39 -13.12 -5.79
CA LEU A 161 2.69 -12.94 -6.40
C LEU A 161 2.81 -13.68 -7.75
N LEU A 162 2.09 -14.79 -7.92
CA LEU A 162 2.10 -15.58 -9.15
C LEU A 162 1.51 -14.81 -10.35
N ASP A 163 0.60 -13.87 -10.13
CA ASP A 163 0.00 -13.06 -11.19
C ASP A 163 0.99 -12.08 -11.84
N PHE A 164 2.17 -11.89 -11.23
CA PHE A 164 3.26 -11.05 -11.77
C PHE A 164 4.32 -11.84 -12.55
N PHE A 165 4.20 -13.17 -12.58
CA PHE A 165 5.09 -13.98 -13.40
C PHE A 165 4.62 -13.99 -14.87
N PRO A 166 5.53 -14.18 -15.84
CA PRO A 166 5.13 -14.42 -17.22
C PRO A 166 4.31 -15.72 -17.32
N ASP A 167 3.50 -15.85 -18.36
CA ASP A 167 2.63 -17.03 -18.57
C ASP A 167 3.42 -18.35 -18.65
N ASP A 168 4.67 -18.28 -19.11
CA ASP A 168 5.60 -19.42 -19.19
C ASP A 168 6.61 -19.35 -18.02
N PHE A 169 6.28 -20.02 -16.92
CA PHE A 169 7.20 -20.15 -15.79
C PHE A 169 7.17 -21.55 -15.19
N VAL A 170 8.22 -21.93 -14.50
CA VAL A 170 8.33 -23.19 -13.77
C VAL A 170 8.32 -22.93 -12.28
N LEU A 171 7.36 -23.53 -11.58
CA LEU A 171 7.24 -23.42 -10.13
C LEU A 171 7.86 -24.64 -9.45
N PHE A 172 8.87 -24.40 -8.61
CA PHE A 172 9.44 -25.41 -7.74
C PHE A 172 8.87 -25.23 -6.33
N VAL A 173 8.21 -26.27 -5.81
CA VAL A 173 7.63 -26.27 -4.46
C VAL A 173 8.49 -27.16 -3.58
N ASP A 174 9.30 -26.53 -2.73
CA ASP A 174 10.06 -27.24 -1.71
C ASP A 174 9.13 -27.71 -0.58
N GLU A 175 9.46 -28.87 0.03
CA GLU A 175 8.64 -29.48 1.08
C GLU A 175 7.15 -29.59 0.69
N SER A 176 6.88 -29.97 -0.56
CA SER A 176 5.53 -29.98 -1.13
C SER A 176 4.51 -30.81 -0.33
N HIS A 177 4.99 -31.83 0.39
CA HIS A 177 4.16 -32.65 1.26
C HIS A 177 3.57 -31.88 2.47
N VAL A 178 4.19 -30.78 2.88
CA VAL A 178 3.71 -29.85 3.92
C VAL A 178 3.02 -28.65 3.30
N THR A 179 3.66 -28.02 2.31
CA THR A 179 3.22 -26.75 1.70
C THR A 179 1.86 -26.91 1.02
N LEU A 180 1.65 -27.95 0.19
CA LEU A 180 0.42 -28.11 -0.55
C LEU A 180 -0.81 -28.35 0.34
N PRO A 181 -0.75 -29.20 1.40
CA PRO A 181 -1.86 -29.33 2.35
C PRO A 181 -2.21 -28.02 3.05
N GLN A 182 -1.21 -27.19 3.42
CA GLN A 182 -1.46 -25.88 4.04
C GLN A 182 -2.17 -24.92 3.09
N VAL A 183 -1.68 -24.78 1.84
CA VAL A 183 -2.32 -23.95 0.82
C VAL A 183 -3.75 -24.41 0.56
N ARG A 184 -3.99 -25.73 0.49
CA ARG A 184 -5.33 -26.31 0.33
C ARG A 184 -6.25 -25.99 1.51
N ALA A 185 -5.72 -26.04 2.74
CA ALA A 185 -6.48 -25.66 3.93
C ALA A 185 -6.85 -24.18 3.92
N MET A 186 -5.93 -23.30 3.53
CA MET A 186 -6.18 -21.87 3.38
C MET A 186 -7.26 -21.58 2.31
N TYR A 187 -7.23 -22.28 1.17
CA TYR A 187 -8.26 -22.14 0.14
C TYR A 187 -9.66 -22.46 0.69
N ASN A 188 -9.78 -23.54 1.46
CA ASN A 188 -11.06 -23.92 2.08
C ASN A 188 -11.53 -22.91 3.13
N LEU A 189 -10.61 -22.24 3.84
CA LEU A 189 -10.96 -21.18 4.80
C LEU A 189 -11.46 -19.90 4.11
N SER A 190 -10.95 -19.58 2.93
CA SER A 190 -11.39 -18.41 2.18
C SER A 190 -12.81 -18.54 1.60
N LEU A 191 -13.39 -19.74 1.59
CA LEU A 191 -14.79 -19.99 1.18
C LEU A 191 -15.81 -19.79 2.31
N ILE A 192 -15.35 -19.46 3.53
CA ILE A 192 -16.22 -19.26 4.71
C ILE A 192 -16.51 -17.76 4.95
N HIS A 193 -15.96 -16.87 4.13
CA HIS A 193 -16.16 -15.42 4.24
C HIS A 193 -16.98 -14.86 3.09
#